data_01df9b72467b89ce99f5c0af7867c578
#
_entry.id   01df9b72467b89ce99f5c0af7867c578
#
_cell.length_a   1.000
_cell.length_b   1.000
_cell.length_c   1.000
_cell.angle_alpha   90.00
_cell.angle_beta   90.00
_cell.angle_gamma   90.00
#
_symmetry.space_group_name_H-M   'P 1'
#
loop_
_entity.id
_entity.type
_entity.pdbx_description
1 polymer ?
#
loop_
_entity_poly.entity_id
_entity_poly.type
_entity_poly.pdbx_seq_one_letter_code
_entity_poly.pdbx_strand_id
1 'polypeptide(L)'
;MTDSNIAGIAEADFGKAGVLFDNDRPILVDSSDFLFYAALAMLPIDGTVAGPYMPFWTPLSPWLFMAYAVANWRLLPQVWHRFRAFFLFPVLLIALSAVDWCLVAFHRLPALVSLAGVAGALACLCALDMALRIKRLSWRRMLDLLILVYWFAFAVGVVQRLSIMFDWTSVKNFFIHLMSRQYISSTSHWGGGRPQFLFAEPSYIG
;
A
#
# COMPACT_ATOMS: atom_id res chain seq x y z
N MET A 1 25.93 -5.26 39.80
CA MET A 1 25.71 -6.64 39.27
C MET A 1 24.40 -6.69 38.45
N THR A 2 24.23 -5.87 37.43
CA THR A 2 22.94 -5.76 36.66
C THR A 2 23.09 -5.43 35.19
N ASP A 3 24.31 -5.23 34.66
CA ASP A 3 24.46 -4.80 33.26
C ASP A 3 24.74 -5.93 32.24
N SER A 4 25.04 -7.17 32.71
CA SER A 4 25.34 -8.28 31.82
C SER A 4 24.10 -8.99 31.21
N ASN A 5 22.93 -8.80 31.82
CA ASN A 5 21.69 -9.47 31.33
C ASN A 5 21.00 -8.75 30.17
N ILE A 6 21.19 -7.42 30.06
CA ILE A 6 20.53 -6.63 29.00
C ILE A 6 21.23 -6.86 27.64
N ALA A 7 22.56 -6.97 27.65
CA ALA A 7 23.33 -7.25 26.44
C ALA A 7 23.00 -8.62 25.81
N GLY A 8 22.80 -9.64 26.63
CA GLY A 8 22.46 -11.00 26.15
C GLY A 8 21.07 -11.11 25.53
N ILE A 9 20.10 -10.30 25.96
CA ILE A 9 18.74 -10.29 25.41
C ILE A 9 18.73 -9.58 24.04
N ALA A 10 19.49 -8.50 23.89
CA ALA A 10 19.59 -7.78 22.63
C ALA A 10 20.29 -8.60 21.53
N GLU A 11 21.38 -9.34 21.87
CA GLU A 11 22.08 -10.20 20.91
C GLU A 11 21.25 -11.43 20.50
N ALA A 12 20.47 -12.01 21.42
CA ALA A 12 19.61 -13.16 21.11
C ALA A 12 18.45 -12.79 20.15
N ASP A 13 17.93 -11.57 20.22
CA ASP A 13 16.86 -11.09 19.33
C ASP A 13 17.40 -10.65 17.96
N PHE A 14 18.59 -10.08 17.88
CA PHE A 14 19.24 -9.73 16.61
C PHE A 14 19.67 -10.99 15.83
N GLY A 15 20.13 -12.03 16.51
CA GLY A 15 20.44 -13.33 15.90
C GLY A 15 19.20 -13.98 15.27
N LYS A 16 18.03 -13.86 15.90
CA LYS A 16 16.76 -14.35 15.33
C LYS A 16 16.24 -13.50 14.17
N ALA A 17 16.50 -12.19 14.16
CA ALA A 17 16.20 -11.33 13.03
C ALA A 17 17.05 -11.67 11.79
N GLY A 18 18.33 -12.03 11.98
CA GLY A 18 19.21 -12.47 10.88
C GLY A 18 18.73 -13.74 10.20
N VAL A 19 18.13 -14.67 10.93
CA VAL A 19 17.57 -15.92 10.37
C VAL A 19 16.32 -15.68 9.50
N LEU A 20 15.62 -14.57 9.69
CA LEU A 20 14.47 -14.17 8.85
C LEU A 20 14.88 -13.77 7.43
N PHE A 21 16.14 -13.41 7.21
CA PHE A 21 16.64 -12.88 5.93
C PHE A 21 17.46 -13.90 5.13
N ASP A 22 17.83 -15.02 5.72
CA ASP A 22 18.61 -16.09 5.05
C ASP A 22 17.67 -17.15 4.48
N ASN A 23 16.94 -16.80 3.43
CA ASN A 23 16.04 -17.73 2.75
C ASN A 23 16.35 -17.78 1.24
N ASP A 24 17.54 -18.28 0.90
CA ASP A 24 17.95 -18.56 -0.49
C ASP A 24 17.31 -19.84 -1.08
N ARG A 25 16.34 -20.44 -0.38
CA ARG A 25 15.60 -21.59 -0.94
C ARG A 25 14.65 -21.09 -2.02
N PRO A 26 14.70 -21.68 -3.24
CA PRO A 26 13.72 -21.36 -4.28
C PRO A 26 12.35 -21.85 -3.79
N ILE A 27 11.53 -20.94 -3.32
CA ILE A 27 10.14 -21.22 -2.99
C ILE A 27 9.40 -21.32 -4.31
N LEU A 28 8.70 -22.41 -4.51
CA LEU A 28 7.73 -22.56 -5.58
C LEU A 28 6.74 -21.38 -5.44
N VAL A 29 6.85 -20.40 -6.35
CA VAL A 29 5.92 -19.28 -6.41
C VAL A 29 4.59 -19.87 -6.85
N ASP A 30 3.61 -19.84 -5.97
CA ASP A 30 2.24 -20.18 -6.31
C ASP A 30 1.65 -19.09 -7.22
N SER A 31 0.73 -19.47 -8.09
CA SER A 31 0.07 -18.50 -8.99
C SER A 31 -0.59 -17.33 -8.23
N SER A 32 -1.03 -17.56 -6.99
CA SER A 32 -1.57 -16.52 -6.13
C SER A 32 -0.53 -15.47 -5.70
N ASP A 33 0.76 -15.84 -5.62
CA ASP A 33 1.82 -14.93 -5.17
C ASP A 33 2.09 -13.82 -6.19
N PHE A 34 1.71 -14.04 -7.46
CA PHE A 34 1.72 -12.99 -8.48
C PHE A 34 0.87 -11.78 -8.06
N LEU A 35 -0.28 -11.98 -7.43
CA LEU A 35 -1.13 -10.90 -6.94
C LEU A 35 -0.42 -10.05 -5.89
N PHE A 36 0.38 -10.68 -5.02
CA PHE A 36 1.15 -9.96 -4.02
C PHE A 36 2.26 -9.10 -4.65
N TYR A 37 3.02 -9.65 -5.60
CA TYR A 37 4.04 -8.88 -6.31
C TYR A 37 3.42 -7.79 -7.19
N ALA A 38 2.28 -8.04 -7.82
CA ALA A 38 1.54 -7.03 -8.57
C ALA A 38 1.05 -5.90 -7.65
N ALA A 39 0.56 -6.22 -6.44
CA ALA A 39 0.17 -5.23 -5.45
C ALA A 39 1.35 -4.34 -5.03
N LEU A 40 2.53 -4.93 -4.77
CA LEU A 40 3.75 -4.19 -4.48
C LEU A 40 4.19 -3.29 -5.65
N ALA A 41 4.09 -3.80 -6.88
CA ALA A 41 4.43 -3.02 -8.07
C ALA A 41 3.49 -1.82 -8.28
N MET A 42 2.24 -1.91 -7.83
CA MET A 42 1.26 -0.83 -7.95
C MET A 42 1.35 0.22 -6.85
N LEU A 43 2.11 0.01 -5.76
CA LEU A 43 2.24 0.98 -4.67
C LEU A 43 2.66 2.40 -5.14
N PRO A 44 3.70 2.58 -5.97
CA PRO A 44 4.08 3.92 -6.41
C PRO A 44 3.16 4.47 -7.52
N ILE A 45 2.17 3.71 -7.99
CA ILE A 45 1.23 4.10 -9.06
C ILE A 45 -0.14 4.50 -8.48
N ASP A 46 -0.25 4.60 -7.18
CA ASP A 46 -1.50 4.86 -6.44
C ASP A 46 -2.19 6.20 -6.78
N GLY A 47 -1.45 7.13 -7.36
CA GLY A 47 -2.01 8.42 -7.81
C GLY A 47 -2.71 8.39 -9.16
N THR A 48 -2.77 7.25 -9.84
CA THR A 48 -3.37 7.12 -11.16
C THR A 48 -4.84 6.71 -11.12
N VAL A 49 -5.53 6.84 -12.26
CA VAL A 49 -6.91 6.37 -12.45
C VAL A 49 -7.00 4.86 -12.71
N ALA A 50 -5.95 4.10 -12.41
CA ALA A 50 -5.89 2.67 -12.69
C ALA A 50 -6.77 1.80 -11.77
N GLY A 51 -7.18 2.33 -10.63
CA GLY A 51 -8.02 1.61 -9.66
C GLY A 51 -9.52 1.81 -9.85
N PRO A 52 -10.36 1.12 -9.07
CA PRO A 52 -11.82 1.28 -9.12
C PRO A 52 -12.28 2.70 -8.71
N TYR A 53 -13.32 3.19 -9.35
CA TYR A 53 -13.96 4.45 -8.99
C TYR A 53 -15.02 4.24 -7.89
N MET A 54 -14.79 4.84 -6.69
CA MET A 54 -15.67 4.65 -5.52
C MET A 54 -15.64 5.85 -4.55
N PRO A 55 -16.43 6.78 -4.61
CA PRO A 55 -16.86 7.83 -5.50
C PRO A 55 -15.70 8.67 -6.06
N PHE A 56 -14.48 8.27 -5.84
CA PHE A 56 -13.24 8.80 -6.42
C PHE A 56 -12.35 7.61 -6.82
N TRP A 57 -11.35 7.86 -7.61
CA TRP A 57 -10.39 6.83 -8.00
C TRP A 57 -9.62 6.34 -6.77
N THR A 58 -9.73 5.04 -6.50
CA THR A 58 -9.02 4.40 -5.38
C THR A 58 -7.74 3.74 -5.88
N PRO A 59 -6.68 3.67 -5.05
CA PRO A 59 -5.47 2.92 -5.39
C PRO A 59 -5.77 1.47 -5.76
N LEU A 60 -5.04 0.93 -6.74
CA LEU A 60 -5.21 -0.46 -7.17
C LEU A 60 -4.54 -1.44 -6.20
N SER A 61 -3.45 -1.04 -5.55
CA SER A 61 -2.64 -1.90 -4.68
C SER A 61 -3.44 -2.55 -3.53
N PRO A 62 -4.31 -1.84 -2.76
CA PRO A 62 -5.12 -2.48 -1.72
C PRO A 62 -6.08 -3.55 -2.25
N TRP A 63 -6.62 -3.36 -3.46
CA TRP A 63 -7.50 -4.35 -4.09
C TRP A 63 -6.75 -5.63 -4.46
N LEU A 64 -5.53 -5.50 -4.95
CA LEU A 64 -4.67 -6.64 -5.24
C LEU A 64 -4.23 -7.36 -3.96
N PHE A 65 -3.94 -6.64 -2.87
CA PHE A 65 -3.69 -7.25 -1.57
C PHE A 65 -4.93 -7.98 -1.03
N MET A 66 -6.12 -7.41 -1.19
CA MET A 66 -7.36 -8.11 -0.84
C MET A 66 -7.55 -9.38 -1.67
N ALA A 67 -7.35 -9.30 -2.98
CA ALA A 67 -7.43 -10.46 -3.86
C ALA A 67 -6.44 -11.56 -3.46
N TYR A 68 -5.20 -11.18 -3.10
CA TYR A 68 -4.20 -12.11 -2.57
C TYR A 68 -4.64 -12.75 -1.25
N ALA A 69 -5.16 -11.96 -0.31
CA ALA A 69 -5.65 -12.47 0.97
C ALA A 69 -6.84 -13.44 0.79
N VAL A 70 -7.75 -13.12 -0.13
CA VAL A 70 -8.87 -13.99 -0.49
C VAL A 70 -8.39 -15.28 -1.17
N ALA A 71 -7.45 -15.19 -2.12
CA ALA A 71 -6.88 -16.38 -2.77
C ALA A 71 -6.20 -17.33 -1.76
N ASN A 72 -5.66 -16.75 -0.68
CA ASN A 72 -4.99 -17.50 0.40
C ASN A 72 -5.85 -17.59 1.69
N TRP A 73 -7.17 -17.54 1.58
CA TRP A 73 -8.09 -17.48 2.73
C TRP A 73 -7.88 -18.61 3.77
N ARG A 74 -7.38 -19.77 3.33
CA ARG A 74 -7.04 -20.90 4.22
C ARG A 74 -5.94 -20.58 5.24
N LEU A 75 -5.13 -19.57 5.00
CA LEU A 75 -4.09 -19.09 5.90
C LEU A 75 -4.62 -18.04 6.91
N LEU A 76 -5.83 -17.51 6.68
CA LEU A 76 -6.44 -16.48 7.52
C LEU A 76 -6.55 -16.86 9.01
N PRO A 77 -6.88 -18.10 9.40
CA PRO A 77 -6.92 -18.48 10.81
C PRO A 77 -5.58 -18.32 11.54
N GLN A 78 -4.45 -18.56 10.84
CA GLN A 78 -3.11 -18.39 11.42
C GLN A 78 -2.79 -16.89 11.64
N VAL A 79 -3.16 -16.03 10.69
CA VAL A 79 -3.05 -14.57 10.82
C VAL A 79 -3.94 -14.06 11.93
N TRP A 80 -5.21 -14.53 11.99
CA TRP A 80 -6.18 -14.16 13.02
C TRP A 80 -5.64 -14.44 14.43
N HIS A 81 -5.13 -15.64 14.69
CA HIS A 81 -4.57 -16.00 15.99
C HIS A 81 -3.45 -15.04 16.45
N ARG A 82 -2.64 -14.56 15.51
CA ARG A 82 -1.52 -13.66 15.80
C ARG A 82 -1.97 -12.23 16.02
N PHE A 83 -2.90 -11.74 15.21
CA PHE A 83 -3.31 -10.34 15.20
C PHE A 83 -4.71 -10.10 15.75
N ARG A 84 -5.24 -11.02 16.57
CA ARG A 84 -6.61 -10.92 17.10
C ARG A 84 -6.91 -9.57 17.76
N ALA A 85 -5.95 -8.98 18.48
CA ALA A 85 -6.11 -7.66 19.07
C ALA A 85 -6.23 -6.55 18.03
N PHE A 86 -5.51 -6.66 16.91
CA PHE A 86 -5.61 -5.74 15.79
C PHE A 86 -6.97 -5.82 15.09
N PHE A 87 -7.58 -7.00 15.00
CA PHE A 87 -8.91 -7.16 14.41
C PHE A 87 -10.03 -6.66 15.32
N LEU A 88 -9.79 -6.52 16.62
CA LEU A 88 -10.74 -5.88 17.53
C LEU A 88 -10.88 -4.38 17.26
N PHE A 89 -9.82 -3.72 16.79
CA PHE A 89 -9.85 -2.29 16.50
C PHE A 89 -10.88 -1.89 15.43
N PRO A 90 -10.95 -2.51 14.25
CA PRO A 90 -12.01 -2.23 13.27
C PRO A 90 -13.41 -2.57 13.79
N VAL A 91 -13.55 -3.64 14.57
CA VAL A 91 -14.86 -3.97 15.18
C VAL A 91 -15.30 -2.85 16.12
N LEU A 92 -14.38 -2.32 16.94
CA LEU A 92 -14.67 -1.18 17.80
C LEU A 92 -15.00 0.09 17.00
N LEU A 93 -14.25 0.36 15.91
CA LEU A 93 -14.55 1.50 15.03
C LEU A 93 -15.93 1.38 14.39
N ILE A 94 -16.30 0.19 13.91
CA ILE A 94 -17.62 -0.06 13.33
C ILE A 94 -18.70 0.14 14.38
N ALA A 95 -18.50 -0.37 15.59
CA ALA A 95 -19.45 -0.21 16.69
C ALA A 95 -19.64 1.27 17.07
N LEU A 96 -18.56 2.02 17.22
CA LEU A 96 -18.61 3.47 17.50
C LEU A 96 -19.27 4.23 16.35
N SER A 97 -18.94 3.90 15.09
CA SER A 97 -19.56 4.51 13.92
C SER A 97 -21.05 4.20 13.84
N ALA A 98 -21.48 2.99 14.21
CA ALA A 98 -22.90 2.62 14.25
C ALA A 98 -23.68 3.46 15.29
N VAL A 99 -23.07 3.74 16.46
CA VAL A 99 -23.67 4.63 17.47
C VAL A 99 -23.81 6.05 16.92
N ASP A 100 -22.76 6.59 16.29
CA ASP A 100 -22.79 7.91 15.67
C ASP A 100 -23.84 8.01 14.55
N TRP A 101 -23.98 6.96 13.73
CA TRP A 101 -25.01 6.89 12.67
C TRP A 101 -26.45 6.83 13.20
N CYS A 102 -26.64 6.32 14.43
CA CYS A 102 -27.96 6.33 15.06
C CYS A 102 -28.30 7.70 15.68
N LEU A 103 -27.29 8.46 16.10
CA LEU A 103 -27.45 9.72 16.81
C LEU A 103 -27.37 10.95 15.90
N VAL A 104 -26.61 10.88 14.82
CA VAL A 104 -26.33 11.97 13.89
C VAL A 104 -26.79 11.59 12.48
N ALA A 105 -26.97 12.58 11.60
CA ALA A 105 -27.37 12.35 10.22
C ALA A 105 -26.37 11.42 9.50
N PHE A 106 -26.86 10.29 9.02
CA PHE A 106 -26.06 9.27 8.37
C PHE A 106 -25.65 9.66 6.95
N HIS A 107 -24.36 9.94 6.77
CA HIS A 107 -23.77 10.17 5.46
C HIS A 107 -23.22 8.84 4.89
N ARG A 108 -24.05 8.12 4.13
CA ARG A 108 -23.75 6.75 3.65
C ARG A 108 -22.43 6.64 2.88
N LEU A 109 -22.17 7.54 1.93
CA LEU A 109 -20.97 7.47 1.08
C LEU A 109 -19.66 7.66 1.85
N PRO A 110 -19.45 8.71 2.67
CA PRO A 110 -18.24 8.86 3.48
C PRO A 110 -18.01 7.68 4.42
N ALA A 111 -19.06 7.14 5.01
CA ALA A 111 -18.98 5.99 5.90
C ALA A 111 -18.49 4.73 5.18
N LEU A 112 -19.03 4.42 4.00
CA LEU A 112 -18.60 3.29 3.19
C LEU A 112 -17.15 3.42 2.74
N VAL A 113 -16.72 4.62 2.35
CA VAL A 113 -15.33 4.89 1.96
C VAL A 113 -14.37 4.67 3.13
N SER A 114 -14.74 5.14 4.33
CA SER A 114 -13.93 4.92 5.54
C SER A 114 -13.82 3.44 5.88
N LEU A 115 -14.93 2.69 5.81
CA LEU A 115 -14.93 1.24 6.04
C LEU A 115 -14.08 0.50 5.00
N ALA A 116 -14.19 0.88 3.72
CA ALA A 116 -13.36 0.30 2.66
C ALA A 116 -11.86 0.58 2.89
N GLY A 117 -11.50 1.77 3.37
CA GLY A 117 -10.14 2.11 3.76
C GLY A 117 -9.59 1.23 4.88
N VAL A 118 -10.40 1.01 5.94
CA VAL A 118 -10.04 0.11 7.05
C VAL A 118 -9.90 -1.34 6.56
N ALA A 119 -10.83 -1.81 5.75
CA ALA A 119 -10.78 -3.16 5.17
C ALA A 119 -9.54 -3.33 4.28
N GLY A 120 -9.19 -2.32 3.46
CA GLY A 120 -7.97 -2.31 2.67
C GLY A 120 -6.69 -2.40 3.51
N ALA A 121 -6.61 -1.60 4.59
CA ALA A 121 -5.46 -1.64 5.51
C ALA A 121 -5.30 -3.01 6.19
N LEU A 122 -6.41 -3.62 6.63
CA LEU A 122 -6.40 -4.98 7.20
C LEU A 122 -6.00 -6.03 6.17
N ALA A 123 -6.47 -5.91 4.93
CA ALA A 123 -6.10 -6.81 3.86
C ALA A 123 -4.60 -6.72 3.55
N CYS A 124 -4.03 -5.51 3.53
CA CYS A 124 -2.58 -5.31 3.38
C CYS A 124 -1.80 -5.99 4.53
N LEU A 125 -2.24 -5.81 5.78
CA LEU A 125 -1.62 -6.45 6.94
C LEU A 125 -1.66 -7.98 6.83
N CYS A 126 -2.83 -8.54 6.49
CA CYS A 126 -3.00 -9.97 6.28
C CYS A 126 -2.11 -10.49 5.14
N ALA A 127 -2.10 -9.79 4.01
CA ALA A 127 -1.29 -10.15 2.85
C ALA A 127 0.21 -10.16 3.16
N LEU A 128 0.69 -9.13 3.88
CA LEU A 128 2.08 -9.04 4.31
C LEU A 128 2.47 -10.18 5.27
N ASP A 129 1.63 -10.49 6.26
CA ASP A 129 1.93 -11.59 7.20
C ASP A 129 1.90 -12.96 6.50
N MET A 130 0.93 -13.19 5.61
CA MET A 130 0.86 -14.40 4.78
C MET A 130 2.11 -14.53 3.90
N ALA A 131 2.49 -13.48 3.19
CA ALA A 131 3.61 -13.48 2.27
C ALA A 131 4.95 -13.66 2.98
N LEU A 132 5.21 -12.85 4.02
CA LEU A 132 6.52 -12.78 4.66
C LEU A 132 6.74 -13.90 5.68
N ARG A 133 5.74 -14.23 6.49
CA ARG A 133 5.92 -15.14 7.61
C ARG A 133 5.42 -16.56 7.34
N ILE A 134 4.27 -16.70 6.66
CA ILE A 134 3.69 -18.02 6.43
C ILE A 134 4.30 -18.65 5.18
N LYS A 135 4.22 -17.95 4.04
CA LYS A 135 4.79 -18.43 2.76
C LYS A 135 6.29 -18.18 2.64
N ARG A 136 6.86 -17.29 3.45
CA ARG A 136 8.28 -16.94 3.45
C ARG A 136 8.79 -16.49 2.07
N LEU A 137 8.03 -15.62 1.41
CA LEU A 137 8.45 -15.07 0.12
C LEU A 137 9.78 -14.32 0.26
N SER A 138 10.62 -14.38 -0.76
CA SER A 138 11.95 -13.78 -0.75
C SER A 138 11.89 -12.27 -0.58
N TRP A 139 12.41 -11.77 0.55
CA TRP A 139 12.53 -10.35 0.83
C TRP A 139 13.39 -9.61 -0.20
N ARG A 140 14.44 -10.23 -0.70
CA ARG A 140 15.30 -9.65 -1.76
C ARG A 140 14.49 -9.36 -3.01
N ARG A 141 13.70 -10.34 -3.50
CA ARG A 141 12.86 -10.13 -4.69
C ARG A 141 11.83 -9.01 -4.50
N MET A 142 11.29 -8.87 -3.30
CA MET A 142 10.37 -7.77 -2.97
C MET A 142 11.08 -6.42 -3.04
N LEU A 143 12.28 -6.32 -2.46
CA LEU A 143 13.09 -5.09 -2.50
C LEU A 143 13.53 -4.76 -3.92
N ASP A 144 14.01 -5.73 -4.68
CA ASP A 144 14.42 -5.53 -6.08
C ASP A 144 13.26 -5.02 -6.93
N LEU A 145 12.05 -5.59 -6.74
CA LEU A 145 10.83 -5.14 -7.40
C LEU A 145 10.49 -3.70 -6.99
N LEU A 146 10.49 -3.41 -5.69
CA LEU A 146 10.21 -2.05 -5.20
C LEU A 146 11.21 -1.04 -5.75
N ILE A 147 12.50 -1.34 -5.70
CA ILE A 147 13.55 -0.48 -6.27
C ILE A 147 13.27 -0.22 -7.75
N LEU A 148 12.99 -1.26 -8.53
CA LEU A 148 12.70 -1.14 -9.96
C LEU A 148 11.49 -0.22 -10.21
N VAL A 149 10.39 -0.44 -9.48
CA VAL A 149 9.14 0.30 -9.71
C VAL A 149 9.26 1.75 -9.21
N TYR A 150 9.99 2.00 -8.12
CA TYR A 150 10.27 3.37 -7.67
C TYR A 150 11.20 4.11 -8.63
N TRP A 151 12.19 3.45 -9.24
CA TRP A 151 13.00 4.05 -10.31
C TRP A 151 12.16 4.40 -11.53
N PHE A 152 11.20 3.52 -11.90
CA PHE A 152 10.24 3.83 -12.97
C PHE A 152 9.38 5.05 -12.62
N ALA A 153 8.82 5.10 -11.41
CA ALA A 153 8.04 6.24 -10.94
C ALA A 153 8.87 7.54 -10.94
N PHE A 154 10.14 7.46 -10.53
CA PHE A 154 11.07 8.58 -10.58
C PHE A 154 11.32 9.06 -12.02
N ALA A 155 11.56 8.16 -12.95
CA ALA A 155 11.75 8.50 -14.36
C ALA A 155 10.50 9.21 -14.94
N VAL A 156 9.30 8.71 -14.61
CA VAL A 156 8.03 9.38 -14.97
C VAL A 156 7.97 10.79 -14.38
N GLY A 157 8.35 10.97 -13.12
CA GLY A 157 8.41 12.28 -12.48
C GLY A 157 9.36 13.26 -13.16
N VAL A 158 10.52 12.79 -13.60
CA VAL A 158 11.46 13.60 -14.40
C VAL A 158 10.81 14.04 -15.71
N VAL A 159 10.14 13.12 -16.43
CA VAL A 159 9.42 13.46 -17.67
C VAL A 159 8.30 14.48 -17.42
N GLN A 160 7.55 14.33 -16.34
CA GLN A 160 6.55 15.32 -15.92
C GLN A 160 7.19 16.69 -15.68
N ARG A 161 8.31 16.73 -14.95
CA ARG A 161 9.02 17.99 -14.67
C ARG A 161 9.50 18.66 -15.95
N LEU A 162 10.10 17.90 -16.85
CA LEU A 162 10.55 18.42 -18.14
C LEU A 162 9.38 18.91 -18.99
N SER A 163 8.26 18.20 -19.00
CA SER A 163 7.06 18.62 -19.73
C SER A 163 6.48 19.94 -19.23
N ILE A 164 6.60 20.22 -17.92
CA ILE A 164 6.21 21.51 -17.34
C ILE A 164 7.20 22.60 -17.72
N MET A 165 8.52 22.32 -17.65
CA MET A 165 9.56 23.31 -17.94
C MET A 165 9.58 23.72 -19.42
N PHE A 166 9.39 22.77 -20.32
CA PHE A 166 9.44 23.01 -21.77
C PHE A 166 8.06 23.20 -22.41
N ASP A 167 7.02 23.28 -21.60
CA ASP A 167 5.63 23.45 -22.02
C ASP A 167 5.13 22.44 -23.07
N TRP A 168 5.52 21.16 -22.90
CA TRP A 168 5.08 20.07 -23.77
C TRP A 168 3.62 19.72 -23.54
N THR A 169 2.73 20.44 -24.23
CA THR A 169 1.29 20.35 -24.02
C THR A 169 0.73 18.94 -24.17
N SER A 170 1.17 18.18 -25.16
CA SER A 170 0.71 16.80 -25.38
C SER A 170 1.07 15.87 -24.23
N VAL A 171 2.30 15.97 -23.71
CA VAL A 171 2.78 15.15 -22.58
C VAL A 171 2.08 15.56 -21.29
N LYS A 172 1.89 16.86 -21.05
CA LYS A 172 1.12 17.37 -19.91
C LYS A 172 -0.31 16.84 -19.92
N ASN A 173 -1.00 16.93 -21.06
CA ASN A 173 -2.36 16.45 -21.20
C ASN A 173 -2.46 14.95 -20.96
N PHE A 174 -1.52 14.16 -21.44
CA PHE A 174 -1.47 12.73 -21.13
C PHE A 174 -1.44 12.48 -19.61
N PHE A 175 -0.54 13.15 -18.89
CA PHE A 175 -0.46 12.99 -17.43
C PHE A 175 -1.69 13.53 -16.70
N ILE A 176 -2.30 14.63 -17.16
CA ILE A 176 -3.54 15.16 -16.59
C ILE A 176 -4.66 14.09 -16.63
N HIS A 177 -4.79 13.34 -17.71
CA HIS A 177 -5.79 12.28 -17.84
C HIS A 177 -5.42 11.00 -17.07
N LEU A 178 -4.11 10.74 -16.91
CA LEU A 178 -3.64 9.55 -16.19
C LEU A 178 -3.79 9.68 -14.68
N MET A 179 -3.72 10.92 -14.15
CA MET A 179 -3.68 11.15 -12.71
C MET A 179 -5.08 11.37 -12.13
N SER A 180 -5.33 10.77 -10.98
CA SER A 180 -6.60 10.93 -10.24
C SER A 180 -6.81 12.36 -9.69
N ARG A 181 -5.71 13.06 -9.39
CA ARG A 181 -5.69 14.47 -8.98
C ARG A 181 -4.76 15.25 -9.91
N GLN A 182 -5.18 16.42 -10.36
CA GLN A 182 -4.50 17.16 -11.44
C GLN A 182 -3.59 18.26 -10.89
N TYR A 183 -2.47 17.92 -10.25
CA TYR A 183 -1.48 18.91 -9.79
C TYR A 183 -0.61 19.49 -10.91
N ILE A 184 -0.54 18.83 -12.04
CA ILE A 184 0.25 19.25 -13.22
C ILE A 184 -0.44 20.40 -13.95
N SER A 185 -1.76 20.46 -13.91
CA SER A 185 -2.54 21.54 -14.56
C SER A 185 -2.30 22.88 -13.86
N SER A 186 -2.02 23.94 -14.62
CA SER A 186 -1.88 25.31 -14.10
C SER A 186 -3.16 25.86 -13.48
N THR A 187 -4.32 25.31 -13.88
CA THR A 187 -5.65 25.68 -13.39
C THR A 187 -6.12 24.79 -12.23
N SER A 188 -5.26 23.93 -11.73
CA SER A 188 -5.62 23.02 -10.65
C SER A 188 -5.97 23.77 -9.37
N HIS A 189 -7.09 23.38 -8.76
CA HIS A 189 -7.51 23.85 -7.43
C HIS A 189 -6.47 23.59 -6.34
N TRP A 190 -5.53 22.67 -6.58
CA TRP A 190 -4.51 22.20 -5.64
C TRP A 190 -3.15 22.90 -5.82
N GLY A 191 -3.08 23.98 -6.58
CA GLY A 191 -1.83 24.69 -6.86
C GLY A 191 -1.03 24.05 -7.99
N GLY A 192 -1.35 24.44 -9.23
CA GLY A 192 -0.82 23.82 -10.44
C GLY A 192 0.66 24.00 -10.72
N GLY A 193 1.15 23.28 -11.74
CA GLY A 193 2.53 23.33 -12.21
C GLY A 193 3.53 22.52 -11.38
N ARG A 194 3.06 21.56 -10.55
CA ARG A 194 3.92 20.69 -9.74
C ARG A 194 3.99 19.28 -10.33
N PRO A 195 5.18 18.69 -10.44
CA PRO A 195 5.30 17.28 -10.79
C PRO A 195 4.73 16.45 -9.63
N GLN A 196 3.97 15.43 -9.96
CA GLN A 196 3.26 14.59 -8.99
C GLN A 196 3.83 13.17 -9.00
N PHE A 197 4.72 12.87 -9.95
CA PHE A 197 5.19 11.54 -10.25
C PHE A 197 3.99 10.63 -10.58
N LEU A 198 3.88 9.48 -9.91
CA LEU A 198 2.70 8.62 -9.99
C LEU A 198 1.95 8.54 -8.66
N PHE A 199 2.31 9.37 -7.68
CA PHE A 199 1.70 9.41 -6.36
C PHE A 199 0.41 10.25 -6.34
N ALA A 200 -0.48 9.93 -5.43
CA ALA A 200 -1.73 10.65 -5.25
C ALA A 200 -1.51 12.13 -4.84
N GLU A 201 -0.43 12.41 -4.13
CA GLU A 201 -0.10 13.76 -3.66
C GLU A 201 1.40 14.05 -3.78
N PRO A 202 1.79 15.28 -4.22
CA PRO A 202 3.20 15.68 -4.28
C PRO A 202 3.91 15.68 -2.92
N SER A 203 3.15 15.81 -1.82
CA SER A 203 3.67 15.75 -0.45
C SER A 203 4.33 14.42 -0.09
N TYR A 204 4.02 13.34 -0.81
CA TYR A 204 4.68 12.04 -0.60
C TYR A 204 6.09 11.97 -1.19
N ILE A 205 6.53 13.01 -1.86
CA ILE A 205 7.85 13.06 -2.51
C ILE A 205 8.92 13.69 -1.56
N GLY A 206 8.51 14.26 -0.45
CA GLY A 206 9.35 14.85 0.58
C GLY A 206 9.23 16.33 0.65
#